data_de103c19892240644db4f1785eb0f095
#
_entry.id   de103c19892240644db4f1785eb0f095
#
_cell.length_a   1.000
_cell.length_b   1.000
_cell.length_c   1.000
_cell.angle_alpha   90.00
_cell.angle_beta   90.00
_cell.angle_gamma   90.00
#
_symmetry.space_group_name_H-M   'P 1'
#
loop_
_entity.id
_entity.type
_entity.pdbx_description
1 polymer ?
#
loop_
_entity_poly.entity_id
_entity_poly.type
_entity_poly.pdbx_seq_one_letter_code
_entity_poly.pdbx_strand_id
1 'polypeptide(L)'
;EETQHADALLRRILFLGGLPDMRPREFTPGTTVPEMLRKDLQTEYDVRAALQAGVFLCEGARDYVSRDILLAQLKDTEEDHAYWLEKQLGLIERVGLQNYLQSQTASGTP
;
A
#
# COMPACT_ATOMS: atom_id res chain seq x y z
N GLU A 1 -0.56 -9.72 6.56
CA GLU A 1 -1.56 -9.38 5.53
C GLU A 1 -0.93 -9.19 4.15
N GLU A 2 0.13 -8.41 4.06
CA GLU A 2 0.80 -8.20 2.77
C GLU A 2 1.40 -9.47 2.21
N THR A 3 1.93 -10.33 3.08
CA THR A 3 2.43 -11.64 2.67
C THR A 3 1.31 -12.49 2.08
N GLN A 4 0.11 -12.45 2.67
CA GLN A 4 -1.04 -13.19 2.16
C GLN A 4 -1.47 -12.67 0.80
N HIS A 5 -1.47 -11.35 0.59
CA HIS A 5 -1.79 -10.76 -0.71
C HIS A 5 -0.77 -11.13 -1.77
N ALA A 6 0.52 -11.08 -1.43
CA ALA A 6 1.58 -11.46 -2.35
C ALA A 6 1.47 -12.93 -2.74
N ASP A 7 1.20 -13.81 -1.76
CA ASP A 7 1.02 -15.24 -2.02
C ASP A 7 -0.18 -15.51 -2.93
N ALA A 8 -1.30 -14.82 -2.71
CA ALA A 8 -2.48 -14.97 -3.53
C ALA A 8 -2.23 -14.57 -4.99
N LEU A 9 -1.54 -13.44 -5.19
CA LEU A 9 -1.17 -12.98 -6.52
C LEU A 9 -0.21 -13.94 -7.20
N LEU A 10 0.81 -14.40 -6.48
CA LEU A 10 1.81 -15.33 -6.99
C LEU A 10 1.15 -16.62 -7.45
N ARG A 11 0.29 -17.21 -6.61
CA ARG A 11 -0.43 -18.44 -6.95
C ARG A 11 -1.30 -18.26 -8.20
N ARG A 12 -1.96 -17.11 -8.31
CA ARG A 12 -2.83 -16.84 -9.46
C ARG A 12 -2.04 -16.69 -10.74
N ILE A 13 -0.89 -16.01 -10.70
CA ILE A 13 -0.01 -15.86 -11.86
C ILE A 13 0.47 -17.24 -12.33
N LEU A 14 0.92 -18.09 -11.39
CA LEU A 14 1.38 -19.44 -11.71
C LEU A 14 0.24 -20.31 -12.25
N PHE A 15 -0.95 -20.20 -11.68
CA PHE A 15 -2.13 -20.93 -12.16
C PHE A 15 -2.44 -20.57 -13.62
N LEU A 16 -2.30 -19.29 -13.98
CA LEU A 16 -2.57 -18.82 -15.33
C LEU A 16 -1.42 -19.11 -16.31
N GLY A 17 -0.33 -19.71 -15.84
CA GLY A 17 0.82 -20.07 -16.69
C GLY A 17 1.80 -18.94 -16.90
N GLY A 18 1.69 -17.86 -16.13
CA GLY A 18 2.63 -16.73 -16.20
C GLY A 18 3.86 -16.95 -15.36
N LEU A 19 4.86 -16.08 -15.57
CA LEU A 19 6.07 -16.03 -14.75
C LEU A 19 6.04 -14.74 -13.96
N PRO A 20 6.03 -14.81 -12.60
CA PRO A 20 6.03 -13.60 -11.81
C PRO A 20 7.38 -12.88 -11.85
N ASP A 21 7.34 -11.55 -11.83
CA ASP A 21 8.54 -10.75 -11.69
C ASP A 21 8.81 -10.58 -10.20
N MET A 22 9.87 -11.24 -9.73
CA MET A 22 10.24 -11.25 -8.31
C MET A 22 11.22 -10.15 -7.93
N ARG A 23 11.58 -9.25 -8.86
CA ARG A 23 12.53 -8.18 -8.57
C ARG A 23 11.88 -7.14 -7.67
N PRO A 24 12.60 -6.67 -6.63
CA PRO A 24 12.07 -5.60 -5.80
C PRO A 24 11.92 -4.31 -6.59
N ARG A 25 10.91 -3.52 -6.22
CA ARG A 25 10.74 -2.18 -6.77
C ARG A 25 11.83 -1.27 -6.22
N GLU A 26 12.39 -0.40 -7.07
CA GLU A 26 13.33 0.60 -6.61
C GLU A 26 12.65 1.57 -5.64
N PHE A 27 13.32 1.87 -4.54
CA PHE A 27 12.80 2.75 -3.52
C PHE A 27 13.92 3.55 -2.91
N THR A 28 13.76 4.88 -2.87
CA THR A 28 14.69 5.79 -2.19
C THR A 28 14.04 6.25 -0.89
N PRO A 29 14.55 5.83 0.27
CA PRO A 29 13.94 6.22 1.53
C PRO A 29 14.08 7.72 1.80
N GLY A 30 13.14 8.27 2.57
CA GLY A 30 13.22 9.63 3.04
C GLY A 30 14.22 9.78 4.17
N THR A 31 14.63 11.02 4.45
CA THR A 31 15.59 11.34 5.49
C THR A 31 14.92 11.89 6.76
N THR A 32 13.69 12.35 6.67
CA THR A 32 12.92 12.85 7.81
C THR A 32 11.62 12.08 7.94
N VAL A 33 10.99 12.13 9.11
CA VAL A 33 9.73 11.42 9.33
C VAL A 33 8.64 11.90 8.36
N PRO A 34 8.40 13.22 8.18
CA PRO A 34 7.40 13.64 7.20
C PRO A 34 7.73 13.20 5.78
N GLU A 35 9.01 13.22 5.39
CA GLU A 35 9.42 12.78 4.06
C GLU A 35 9.18 11.29 3.89
N MET A 36 9.52 10.48 4.89
CA MET A 36 9.28 9.04 4.85
C MET A 36 7.78 8.73 4.72
N LEU A 37 6.95 9.42 5.49
CA LEU A 37 5.51 9.24 5.44
C LEU A 37 4.94 9.63 4.08
N ARG A 38 5.41 10.74 3.49
CA ARG A 38 4.95 11.17 2.17
C ARG A 38 5.37 10.19 1.08
N LYS A 39 6.57 9.64 1.17
CA LYS A 39 7.03 8.63 0.19
C LYS A 39 6.25 7.34 0.31
N ASP A 40 5.98 6.92 1.54
CA ASP A 40 5.15 5.73 1.77
C ASP A 40 3.73 5.95 1.22
N LEU A 41 3.17 7.14 1.44
CA LEU A 41 1.83 7.46 0.93
C LEU A 41 1.82 7.47 -0.60
N GLN A 42 2.85 8.04 -1.23
CA GLN A 42 2.94 8.03 -2.69
C GLN A 42 3.02 6.58 -3.21
N THR A 43 3.78 5.72 -2.54
CA THR A 43 3.85 4.31 -2.90
C THR A 43 2.46 3.66 -2.80
N GLU A 44 1.71 3.96 -1.76
CA GLU A 44 0.34 3.43 -1.61
C GLU A 44 -0.57 3.92 -2.72
N TYR A 45 -0.47 5.19 -3.12
CA TYR A 45 -1.25 5.72 -4.24
C TYR A 45 -0.87 5.05 -5.56
N ASP A 46 0.42 4.81 -5.78
CA ASP A 46 0.89 4.12 -6.99
C ASP A 46 0.37 2.68 -7.04
N VAL A 47 0.41 1.99 -5.91
CA VAL A 47 -0.13 0.62 -5.80
C VAL A 47 -1.63 0.63 -6.06
N ARG A 48 -2.34 1.59 -5.48
CA ARG A 48 -3.79 1.72 -5.69
C ARG A 48 -4.14 1.90 -7.16
N ALA A 49 -3.42 2.79 -7.83
CA ALA A 49 -3.64 3.02 -9.27
C ALA A 49 -3.38 1.76 -10.09
N ALA A 50 -2.30 1.03 -9.77
CA ALA A 50 -1.98 -0.21 -10.46
C ALA A 50 -3.06 -1.28 -10.21
N LEU A 51 -3.56 -1.39 -8.98
CA LEU A 51 -4.63 -2.35 -8.66
C LEU A 51 -5.93 -2.00 -9.38
N GLN A 52 -6.29 -0.72 -9.44
CA GLN A 52 -7.48 -0.28 -10.17
C GLN A 52 -7.38 -0.61 -11.66
N ALA A 53 -6.22 -0.38 -12.26
CA ALA A 53 -5.98 -0.73 -13.66
C ALA A 53 -6.08 -2.24 -13.87
N GLY A 54 -5.54 -3.03 -12.93
CA GLY A 54 -5.62 -4.49 -12.98
C GLY A 54 -7.06 -4.99 -12.87
N VAL A 55 -7.84 -4.42 -11.97
CA VAL A 55 -9.27 -4.77 -11.84
C VAL A 55 -10.02 -4.49 -13.14
N PHE A 56 -9.77 -3.33 -13.74
CA PHE A 56 -10.40 -2.97 -15.00
C PHE A 56 -10.08 -4.00 -16.09
N LEU A 57 -8.81 -4.39 -16.20
CA LEU A 57 -8.38 -5.39 -17.19
C LEU A 57 -9.05 -6.75 -16.93
N CYS A 58 -9.12 -7.17 -15.68
CA CYS A 58 -9.75 -8.44 -15.32
C CYS A 58 -11.23 -8.45 -15.66
N GLU A 59 -11.93 -7.34 -15.41
CA GLU A 59 -13.35 -7.24 -15.76
C GLU A 59 -13.55 -7.31 -17.28
N GLY A 60 -12.71 -6.63 -18.05
CA GLY A 60 -12.77 -6.70 -19.50
C GLY A 60 -12.53 -8.11 -20.05
N ALA A 61 -11.65 -8.87 -19.41
CA ALA A 61 -11.36 -10.24 -19.78
C ALA A 61 -12.32 -11.25 -19.12
N ARG A 62 -13.24 -10.78 -18.30
CA ARG A 62 -14.17 -11.62 -17.50
C ARG A 62 -13.45 -12.59 -16.57
N ASP A 63 -12.25 -12.20 -16.12
CA ASP A 63 -11.49 -12.95 -15.12
C ASP A 63 -11.86 -12.46 -13.72
N TYR A 64 -13.00 -12.92 -13.23
CA TYR A 64 -13.55 -12.44 -11.96
C TYR A 64 -12.77 -12.97 -10.75
N VAL A 65 -12.09 -14.10 -10.89
CA VAL A 65 -11.28 -14.65 -9.80
C VAL A 65 -10.04 -13.79 -9.56
N SER A 66 -9.34 -13.40 -10.63
CA SER A 66 -8.20 -12.48 -10.51
C SER A 66 -8.67 -11.12 -10.02
N ARG A 67 -9.81 -10.62 -10.51
CA ARG A 67 -10.40 -9.38 -10.05
C ARG A 67 -10.59 -9.38 -8.53
N ASP A 68 -11.15 -10.45 -7.98
CA ASP A 68 -11.43 -10.53 -6.55
C ASP A 68 -10.15 -10.51 -5.71
N ILE A 69 -9.08 -11.13 -6.20
CA ILE A 69 -7.78 -11.09 -5.53
C ILE A 69 -7.26 -9.65 -5.47
N LEU A 70 -7.37 -8.93 -6.58
CA LEU A 70 -6.92 -7.52 -6.65
C LEU A 70 -7.81 -6.60 -5.81
N LEU A 71 -9.13 -6.84 -5.79
CA LEU A 71 -10.06 -6.05 -5.00
C LEU A 71 -9.78 -6.17 -3.50
N ALA A 72 -9.44 -7.36 -3.01
CA ALA A 72 -9.13 -7.56 -1.60
C ALA A 72 -7.90 -6.71 -1.19
N GLN A 73 -6.88 -6.70 -2.03
CA GLN A 73 -5.69 -5.90 -1.78
C GLN A 73 -5.98 -4.40 -1.90
N LEU A 74 -6.79 -4.00 -2.88
CA LEU A 74 -7.19 -2.62 -3.07
C LEU A 74 -7.93 -2.07 -1.85
N LYS A 75 -8.83 -2.86 -1.29
CA LYS A 75 -9.58 -2.50 -0.10
C LYS A 75 -8.64 -2.23 1.08
N ASP A 76 -7.68 -3.12 1.32
CA ASP A 76 -6.72 -2.95 2.41
C ASP A 76 -5.87 -1.69 2.22
N THR A 77 -5.43 -1.43 0.99
CA THR A 77 -4.65 -0.24 0.69
C THR A 77 -5.44 1.04 0.98
N GLU A 78 -6.68 1.11 0.52
CA GLU A 78 -7.50 2.31 0.71
C GLU A 78 -7.93 2.53 2.15
N GLU A 79 -8.40 1.49 2.82
CA GLU A 79 -8.99 1.62 4.15
C GLU A 79 -7.94 1.68 5.26
N ASP A 80 -6.85 0.92 5.13
CA ASP A 80 -5.89 0.78 6.22
C ASP A 80 -4.61 1.57 5.99
N HIS A 81 -3.92 1.35 4.86
CA HIS A 81 -2.58 1.87 4.68
C HIS A 81 -2.56 3.35 4.30
N ALA A 82 -3.23 3.72 3.23
CA ALA A 82 -3.23 5.10 2.76
C ALA A 82 -3.93 6.01 3.75
N TYR A 83 -5.04 5.58 4.30
CA TYR A 83 -5.79 6.36 5.28
C TYR A 83 -4.95 6.65 6.52
N TRP A 84 -4.24 5.65 7.04
CA TRP A 84 -3.38 5.83 8.21
C TRP A 84 -2.28 6.86 7.94
N LEU A 85 -1.61 6.74 6.77
CA LEU A 85 -0.55 7.67 6.39
C LEU A 85 -1.06 9.10 6.22
N GLU A 86 -2.22 9.26 5.59
CA GLU A 86 -2.86 10.57 5.44
C GLU A 86 -3.17 11.19 6.80
N LYS A 87 -3.63 10.38 7.73
CA LYS A 87 -3.95 10.82 9.08
C LYS A 87 -2.69 11.27 9.83
N GLN A 88 -1.58 10.54 9.70
CA GLN A 88 -0.33 10.92 10.34
C GLN A 88 0.21 12.24 9.80
N LEU A 89 0.21 12.41 8.49
CA LEU A 89 0.64 13.67 7.87
C LEU A 89 -0.26 14.83 8.27
N GLY A 90 -1.57 14.62 8.35
CA GLY A 90 -2.51 15.62 8.80
C GLY A 90 -2.26 16.05 10.25
N LEU A 91 -1.89 15.12 11.12
CA LEU A 91 -1.53 15.42 12.49
C LEU A 91 -0.28 16.30 12.56
N ILE A 92 0.75 15.97 11.78
CA ILE A 92 1.97 16.76 11.75
C ILE A 92 1.68 18.20 11.36
N GLU A 93 0.82 18.41 10.36
CA GLU A 93 0.42 19.76 9.95
C GLU A 93 -0.29 20.52 11.08
N ARG A 94 -1.16 19.85 11.82
CA ARG A 94 -1.97 20.50 12.84
C ARG A 94 -1.22 20.79 14.13
N VAL A 95 -0.37 19.86 14.57
CA VAL A 95 0.32 20.00 15.87
C VAL A 95 1.79 20.34 15.76
N GLY A 96 2.35 20.26 14.58
CA GLY A 96 3.79 20.46 14.34
C GLY A 96 4.59 19.19 14.56
N LEU A 97 5.75 19.10 13.90
CA LEU A 97 6.55 17.89 13.91
C LEU A 97 7.03 17.50 15.30
N GLN A 98 7.51 18.48 16.09
CA GLN A 98 8.04 18.17 17.42
C GLN A 98 6.96 17.58 18.33
N ASN A 99 5.78 18.17 18.32
CA ASN A 99 4.66 17.67 19.12
C ASN A 99 4.24 16.30 18.64
N TYR A 100 4.21 16.08 17.33
CA TYR A 100 3.88 14.79 16.75
C TYR A 100 4.87 13.72 17.21
N LEU A 101 6.17 14.00 17.11
CA LEU A 101 7.20 13.04 17.51
C LEU A 101 7.11 12.70 18.99
N GLN A 102 6.85 13.72 19.81
CA GLN A 102 6.68 13.51 21.26
C GLN A 102 5.48 12.63 21.55
N SER A 103 4.36 12.85 20.87
CA SER A 103 3.16 12.05 21.08
C SER A 103 3.38 10.58 20.68
N GLN A 104 4.13 10.33 19.63
CA GLN A 104 4.46 8.97 19.20
C GLN A 104 5.37 8.28 20.21
N THR A 105 6.32 8.99 20.78
CA THR A 105 7.18 8.44 21.83
C THR A 105 6.35 8.05 23.04
N ALA A 106 5.46 8.92 23.50
CA ALA A 106 4.57 8.65 24.63
C ALA A 106 3.65 7.46 24.34
N SER A 107 3.10 7.40 23.11
CA SER A 107 2.21 6.31 22.70
C SER A 107 2.95 4.98 22.57
N GLY A 108 4.22 5.04 22.17
CA GLY A 108 5.03 3.84 21.97
C GLY A 108 5.63 3.26 23.23
N THR A 109 5.48 3.92 24.37
CA THR A 109 6.03 3.44 25.62
C THR A 109 5.12 2.36 26.20
N PRO A 110 5.64 1.16 26.45
CA PRO A 110 4.83 0.10 27.05
C PRO A 110 4.33 0.44 28.43
#